data_11a38dbfccaccfb9480625614aa4978b
#
_entry.id   11a38dbfccaccfb9480625614aa4978b
#
_cell.length_a   1.000
_cell.length_b   1.000
_cell.length_c   1.000
_cell.angle_alpha   90.00
_cell.angle_beta   90.00
_cell.angle_gamma   90.00
#
_symmetry.space_group_name_H-M   'P 1'
#
loop_
_entity.id
_entity.type
_entity.pdbx_description
1 polymer ?
#
loop_
_entity_poly.entity_id
_entity_poly.type
_entity_poly.pdbx_seq_one_letter_code
_entity_poly.pdbx_strand_id
1 'polypeptide(L)'
;VKRGVTARARHKKVLAQAKGFRGRRNNVFRIAKEAVMKAGQYQYRDRRQKKREFRALWIARINAAVREHGLTYGRFIDGLTKAGIEVDRKVMSDMAIHDAAAFGVLVASAKKALEYLKNHTVNEFEAAVA
;
A
#
# COMPACT_ATOMS: atom_id res chain seq x y z
N VAL A 1 28.82 -24.27 37.33
CA VAL A 1 28.49 -22.90 36.90
C VAL A 1 27.21 -22.45 37.59
N LYS A 2 27.29 -21.34 38.31
CA LYS A 2 26.13 -20.76 38.97
C LYS A 2 25.30 -19.96 37.94
N ARG A 3 23.99 -20.25 37.90
CA ARG A 3 23.09 -19.66 36.88
C ARG A 3 22.09 -18.65 37.43
N GLY A 4 22.29 -18.16 38.66
CA GLY A 4 21.33 -17.32 39.36
C GLY A 4 20.95 -16.03 38.66
N VAL A 5 21.84 -15.45 37.88
CA VAL A 5 21.60 -14.18 37.13
C VAL A 5 21.03 -14.43 35.73
N THR A 6 21.41 -15.54 35.11
CA THR A 6 21.09 -15.82 33.70
C THR A 6 19.60 -16.00 33.46
N ALA A 7 18.93 -16.82 34.28
CA ALA A 7 17.50 -17.08 34.12
C ALA A 7 16.67 -15.81 34.34
N ARG A 8 17.01 -15.06 35.39
CA ARG A 8 16.30 -13.81 35.70
C ARG A 8 16.43 -12.79 34.55
N ALA A 9 17.63 -12.67 34.00
CA ALA A 9 17.87 -11.75 32.88
C ALA A 9 17.03 -12.12 31.66
N ARG A 10 16.92 -13.40 31.31
CA ARG A 10 16.10 -13.90 30.22
C ARG A 10 14.61 -13.63 30.45
N HIS A 11 14.13 -13.85 31.70
CA HIS A 11 12.75 -13.59 32.08
C HIS A 11 12.42 -12.09 31.96
N LYS A 12 13.33 -11.23 32.44
CA LYS A 12 13.15 -9.80 32.38
C LYS A 12 13.09 -9.27 30.91
N LYS A 13 13.88 -9.88 30.04
CA LYS A 13 13.88 -9.53 28.62
C LYS A 13 12.52 -9.80 27.99
N VAL A 14 11.93 -10.97 28.26
CA VAL A 14 10.61 -11.33 27.76
C VAL A 14 9.53 -10.41 28.33
N LEU A 15 9.59 -10.15 29.64
CA LEU A 15 8.62 -9.29 30.32
C LEU A 15 8.70 -7.84 29.82
N ALA A 16 9.88 -7.37 29.47
CA ALA A 16 10.06 -6.04 28.87
C ALA A 16 9.37 -5.94 27.53
N GLN A 17 9.43 -6.99 26.71
CA GLN A 17 8.74 -7.06 25.43
C GLN A 17 7.21 -7.14 25.58
N ALA A 18 6.75 -7.71 26.71
CA ALA A 18 5.32 -7.84 27.00
C ALA A 18 4.73 -6.62 27.71
N LYS A 19 5.50 -5.58 27.91
CA LYS A 19 5.05 -4.37 28.60
C LYS A 19 3.86 -3.77 27.85
N GLY A 20 2.81 -3.44 28.60
CA GLY A 20 1.57 -2.90 28.04
C GLY A 20 0.55 -3.94 27.62
N PHE A 21 0.86 -5.22 27.72
CA PHE A 21 -0.09 -6.29 27.43
C PHE A 21 -1.15 -6.39 28.53
N ARG A 22 -2.33 -6.87 28.14
CA ARG A 22 -3.48 -6.94 29.05
C ARG A 22 -3.35 -8.04 30.10
N GLY A 23 -3.81 -7.75 31.30
CA GLY A 23 -3.90 -8.70 32.38
C GLY A 23 -2.54 -9.27 32.78
N ARG A 24 -2.49 -10.54 33.07
CA ARG A 24 -1.27 -11.21 33.50
C ARG A 24 -0.25 -11.42 32.40
N ARG A 25 -0.60 -11.17 31.17
CA ARG A 25 0.32 -11.27 30.03
C ARG A 25 1.52 -10.32 30.15
N ASN A 26 1.39 -9.26 30.93
CA ASN A 26 2.47 -8.30 31.10
C ASN A 26 3.36 -8.56 32.32
N ASN A 27 2.94 -9.44 33.26
CA ASN A 27 3.69 -9.63 34.51
C ASN A 27 3.98 -11.08 34.89
N VAL A 28 3.31 -12.07 34.29
CA VAL A 28 3.56 -13.49 34.56
C VAL A 28 4.36 -14.08 33.41
N PHE A 29 5.58 -14.56 33.70
CA PHE A 29 6.51 -15.00 32.65
C PHE A 29 5.94 -16.05 31.72
N ARG A 30 5.28 -17.09 32.24
CA ARG A 30 4.73 -18.18 31.43
C ARG A 30 3.76 -17.64 30.36
N ILE A 31 2.83 -16.81 30.79
CA ILE A 31 1.81 -16.23 29.93
C ILE A 31 2.44 -15.17 29.02
N ALA A 32 3.35 -14.36 29.56
CA ALA A 32 4.06 -13.34 28.81
C ALA A 32 4.89 -13.94 27.67
N LYS A 33 5.56 -15.06 27.91
CA LYS A 33 6.36 -15.75 26.90
C LYS A 33 5.48 -16.16 25.69
N GLU A 34 4.34 -16.77 25.97
CA GLU A 34 3.40 -17.20 24.93
C GLU A 34 2.84 -15.99 24.16
N ALA A 35 2.50 -14.94 24.90
CA ALA A 35 1.96 -13.71 24.31
C ALA A 35 2.99 -13.03 23.40
N VAL A 36 4.25 -12.98 23.83
CA VAL A 36 5.34 -12.38 23.04
C VAL A 36 5.61 -13.19 21.77
N MET A 37 5.57 -14.53 21.87
CA MET A 37 5.72 -15.41 20.70
C MET A 37 4.61 -15.14 19.67
N LYS A 38 3.38 -15.03 20.15
CA LYS A 38 2.22 -14.74 19.28
C LYS A 38 2.33 -13.36 18.67
N ALA A 39 2.74 -12.37 19.46
CA ALA A 39 2.98 -11.01 18.97
C ALA A 39 4.03 -10.99 17.87
N GLY A 40 5.10 -11.77 18.01
CA GLY A 40 6.13 -11.92 16.99
C GLY A 40 5.60 -12.50 15.68
N GLN A 41 4.73 -13.52 15.79
CA GLN A 41 4.07 -14.11 14.62
C GLN A 41 3.19 -13.10 13.92
N TYR A 42 2.42 -12.32 14.67
CA TYR A 42 1.57 -11.27 14.13
C TYR A 42 2.40 -10.17 13.48
N GLN A 43 3.51 -9.78 14.09
CA GLN A 43 4.41 -8.77 13.49
C GLN A 43 4.92 -9.21 12.12
N TYR A 44 5.34 -10.47 12.01
CA TYR A 44 5.82 -11.02 10.74
C TYR A 44 4.71 -10.98 9.67
N ARG A 45 3.54 -11.49 10.03
CA ARG A 45 2.38 -11.52 9.13
C ARG A 45 1.94 -10.12 8.75
N ASP A 46 1.84 -9.23 9.72
CA ASP A 46 1.26 -7.89 9.54
C ASP A 46 2.20 -6.95 8.79
N ARG A 47 3.51 -7.17 8.83
CA ARG A 47 4.42 -6.43 7.96
C ARG A 47 4.11 -6.67 6.48
N ARG A 48 3.67 -7.87 6.13
CA ARG A 48 3.24 -8.21 4.78
C ARG A 48 1.85 -7.66 4.46
N GLN A 49 0.95 -7.76 5.42
CA GLN A 49 -0.40 -7.18 5.28
C GLN A 49 -0.34 -5.66 5.14
N LYS A 50 0.58 -5.01 5.85
CA LYS A 50 0.76 -3.56 5.78
C LYS A 50 0.99 -3.09 4.34
N LYS A 51 1.83 -3.80 3.60
CA LYS A 51 2.11 -3.48 2.19
C LYS A 51 0.86 -3.55 1.34
N ARG A 52 0.05 -4.59 1.52
CA ARG A 52 -1.19 -4.78 0.77
C ARG A 52 -2.24 -3.73 1.15
N GLU A 53 -2.35 -3.43 2.42
CA GLU A 53 -3.32 -2.44 2.92
C GLU A 53 -2.97 -1.03 2.44
N PHE A 54 -1.70 -0.65 2.47
CA PHE A 54 -1.27 0.64 1.94
C PHE A 54 -1.51 0.75 0.44
N ARG A 55 -1.23 -0.33 -0.30
CA ARG A 55 -1.49 -0.35 -1.73
C ARG A 55 -2.99 -0.14 -2.02
N ALA A 56 -3.86 -0.82 -1.26
CA ALA A 56 -5.30 -0.65 -1.39
C ALA A 56 -5.73 0.78 -1.08
N LEU A 57 -5.15 1.40 -0.06
CA LEU A 57 -5.41 2.79 0.29
C LEU A 57 -4.99 3.75 -0.82
N TRP A 58 -3.79 3.54 -1.38
CA TRP A 58 -3.30 4.38 -2.49
C TRP A 58 -4.23 4.29 -3.70
N ILE A 59 -4.66 3.08 -4.04
CA ILE A 59 -5.59 2.84 -5.15
C ILE A 59 -6.92 3.55 -4.88
N ALA A 60 -7.45 3.47 -3.67
CA ALA A 60 -8.69 4.14 -3.30
C ALA A 60 -8.60 5.66 -3.44
N ARG A 61 -7.49 6.24 -2.99
CA ARG A 61 -7.25 7.68 -3.09
C ARG A 61 -7.09 8.14 -4.53
N ILE A 62 -6.34 7.39 -5.31
CA ILE A 62 -6.15 7.68 -6.74
C ILE A 62 -7.49 7.60 -7.47
N ASN A 63 -8.27 6.55 -7.20
CA ASN A 63 -9.58 6.35 -7.81
C ASN A 63 -10.53 7.51 -7.50
N ALA A 64 -10.58 7.94 -6.24
CA ALA A 64 -11.40 9.08 -5.84
C ALA A 64 -11.02 10.35 -6.60
N ALA A 65 -9.73 10.60 -6.75
CA ALA A 65 -9.22 11.78 -7.44
C ALA A 65 -9.48 11.74 -8.94
N VAL A 66 -9.28 10.60 -9.60
CA VAL A 66 -9.48 10.49 -11.04
C VAL A 66 -10.96 10.55 -11.42
N ARG A 67 -11.86 10.15 -10.52
CA ARG A 67 -13.31 10.26 -10.76
C ARG A 67 -13.77 11.71 -10.86
N GLU A 68 -13.12 12.61 -10.16
CA GLU A 68 -13.36 14.05 -10.29
C GLU A 68 -13.03 14.54 -11.70
N HIS A 69 -12.10 13.88 -12.38
CA HIS A 69 -11.71 14.20 -13.74
C HIS A 69 -12.48 13.38 -14.80
N GLY A 70 -13.44 12.58 -14.37
CA GLY A 70 -14.30 11.81 -15.26
C GLY A 70 -13.74 10.46 -15.70
N LEU A 71 -12.68 9.97 -15.08
CA LEU A 71 -12.09 8.66 -15.36
C LEU A 71 -12.29 7.69 -14.20
N THR A 72 -12.21 6.39 -14.50
CA THR A 72 -12.10 5.35 -13.48
C THR A 72 -10.64 5.01 -13.28
N TYR A 73 -10.32 4.38 -12.14
CA TYR A 73 -8.95 3.98 -11.83
C TYR A 73 -8.35 3.07 -12.90
N GLY A 74 -9.10 2.07 -13.35
CA GLY A 74 -8.62 1.14 -14.38
C GLY A 74 -8.25 1.82 -15.68
N ARG A 75 -9.09 2.74 -16.13
CA ARG A 75 -8.83 3.54 -17.34
C ARG A 75 -7.63 4.47 -17.18
N PHE A 76 -7.50 5.08 -16.01
CA PHE A 76 -6.38 5.96 -15.70
C PHE A 76 -5.06 5.21 -15.77
N ILE A 77 -4.97 4.03 -15.14
CA ILE A 77 -3.75 3.21 -15.17
C ILE A 77 -3.44 2.73 -16.58
N ASP A 78 -4.45 2.32 -17.32
CA ASP A 78 -4.29 1.92 -18.73
C ASP A 78 -3.75 3.08 -19.57
N GLY A 79 -4.30 4.27 -19.38
CA GLY A 79 -3.84 5.48 -20.06
C GLY A 79 -2.40 5.84 -19.74
N LEU A 80 -1.99 5.73 -18.48
CA LEU A 80 -0.61 5.98 -18.09
C LEU A 80 0.35 4.97 -18.71
N THR A 81 -0.04 3.70 -18.74
CA THR A 81 0.76 2.64 -19.35
C THR A 81 0.96 2.91 -20.84
N LYS A 82 -0.11 3.30 -21.54
CA LYS A 82 -0.06 3.59 -22.96
C LYS A 82 0.70 4.88 -23.29
N ALA A 83 0.69 5.83 -22.37
CA ALA A 83 1.48 7.06 -22.48
C ALA A 83 2.96 6.84 -22.16
N GLY A 84 3.34 5.68 -21.64
CA GLY A 84 4.72 5.37 -21.27
C GLY A 84 5.17 6.04 -19.97
N ILE A 85 4.22 6.45 -19.14
CA ILE A 85 4.50 7.13 -17.86
C ILE A 85 4.56 6.09 -16.75
N GLU A 86 5.70 6.00 -16.07
CA GLU A 86 5.90 5.12 -14.94
C GLU A 86 5.98 5.95 -13.67
N VAL A 87 4.92 5.92 -12.86
CA VAL A 87 4.85 6.60 -11.58
C VAL A 87 4.29 5.62 -10.55
N ASP A 88 4.93 5.60 -9.40
CA ASP A 88 4.53 4.75 -8.29
C ASP A 88 3.16 5.19 -7.72
N ARG A 89 2.33 4.24 -7.33
CA ARG A 89 1.02 4.51 -6.75
C ARG A 89 1.09 5.34 -5.47
N LYS A 90 2.10 5.09 -4.66
CA LYS A 90 2.34 5.89 -3.45
C LYS A 90 2.53 7.36 -3.79
N VAL A 91 3.35 7.66 -4.78
CA VAL A 91 3.63 9.02 -5.24
C VAL A 91 2.38 9.66 -5.82
N MET A 92 1.63 8.94 -6.65
CA MET A 92 0.39 9.44 -7.25
C MET A 92 -0.67 9.76 -6.20
N SER A 93 -0.79 8.93 -5.17
CA SER A 93 -1.71 9.16 -4.06
C SER A 93 -1.35 10.46 -3.31
N ASP A 94 -0.08 10.69 -3.07
CA ASP A 94 0.41 11.90 -2.43
C ASP A 94 0.16 13.14 -3.29
N MET A 95 0.44 13.05 -4.58
CA MET A 95 0.17 14.14 -5.53
C MET A 95 -1.31 14.49 -5.59
N ALA A 96 -2.18 13.49 -5.54
CA ALA A 96 -3.63 13.70 -5.58
C ALA A 96 -4.12 14.56 -4.41
N ILE A 97 -3.46 14.44 -3.26
CA ILE A 97 -3.83 15.17 -2.04
C ILE A 97 -3.13 16.52 -1.97
N HIS A 98 -1.81 16.54 -2.19
CA HIS A 98 -0.97 17.69 -1.92
C HIS A 98 -0.60 18.52 -3.16
N ASP A 99 -0.67 17.94 -4.33
CA ASP A 99 -0.33 18.62 -5.59
C ASP A 99 -1.33 18.25 -6.68
N ALA A 100 -2.54 18.77 -6.53
CA ALA A 100 -3.64 18.48 -7.46
C ALA A 100 -3.32 18.94 -8.89
N ALA A 101 -2.55 20.00 -9.06
CA ALA A 101 -2.18 20.52 -10.37
C ALA A 101 -1.30 19.52 -11.14
N ALA A 102 -0.27 18.97 -10.48
CA ALA A 102 0.60 17.95 -11.07
C ALA A 102 -0.17 16.67 -11.36
N PHE A 103 -1.05 16.28 -10.46
CA PHE A 103 -1.91 15.11 -10.65
C PHE A 103 -2.84 15.31 -11.87
N GLY A 104 -3.40 16.51 -12.01
CA GLY A 104 -4.22 16.88 -13.17
C GLY A 104 -3.49 16.75 -14.50
N VAL A 105 -2.18 17.05 -14.51
CA VAL A 105 -1.35 16.87 -15.71
C VAL A 105 -1.22 15.37 -16.05
N LEU A 106 -1.05 14.51 -15.06
CA LEU A 106 -1.01 13.06 -15.28
C LEU A 106 -2.33 12.55 -15.84
N VAL A 107 -3.45 13.01 -15.30
CA VAL A 107 -4.79 12.62 -15.75
C VAL A 107 -4.99 13.08 -17.20
N ALA A 108 -4.60 14.30 -17.53
CA ALA A 108 -4.70 14.83 -18.88
C ALA A 108 -3.87 14.01 -19.87
N SER A 109 -2.66 13.62 -19.48
CA SER A 109 -1.80 12.76 -20.31
C SER A 109 -2.41 11.39 -20.55
N ALA A 110 -3.02 10.80 -19.51
CA ALA A 110 -3.70 9.51 -19.63
C ALA A 110 -4.90 9.59 -20.55
N LYS A 111 -5.72 10.62 -20.43
CA LYS A 111 -6.89 10.87 -21.31
C LYS A 111 -6.44 11.00 -22.75
N LYS A 112 -5.40 11.78 -22.98
CA LYS A 112 -4.85 12.03 -24.31
C LYS A 112 -4.39 10.74 -24.98
N ALA A 113 -3.69 9.88 -24.23
CA ALA A 113 -3.23 8.59 -24.71
C ALA A 113 -4.40 7.66 -25.07
N LEU A 114 -5.44 7.64 -24.24
CA LEU A 114 -6.64 6.83 -24.47
C LEU A 114 -7.40 7.31 -25.70
N GLU A 115 -7.56 8.61 -25.87
CA GLU A 115 -8.22 9.21 -27.03
C GLU A 115 -7.44 8.95 -28.33
N TYR A 116 -6.12 9.11 -28.27
CA TYR A 116 -5.26 8.86 -29.42
C TYR A 116 -5.40 7.42 -29.92
N LEU A 117 -5.37 6.45 -29.03
CA LEU A 117 -5.50 5.04 -29.39
C LEU A 117 -6.89 4.72 -29.93
N LYS A 118 -7.92 5.30 -29.34
CA LYS A 118 -9.30 5.13 -29.83
C LYS A 118 -9.44 5.66 -31.24
N ASN A 119 -8.96 6.89 -31.50
CA ASN A 119 -9.02 7.52 -32.81
C ASN A 119 -8.16 6.76 -33.81
N HIS A 120 -6.97 6.32 -33.43
CA HIS A 120 -6.06 5.57 -34.29
C HIS A 120 -6.67 4.22 -34.71
N THR A 121 -7.29 3.51 -33.77
CA THR A 121 -7.99 2.25 -34.02
C THR A 121 -9.16 2.46 -35.00
N VAL A 122 -9.93 3.52 -34.81
CA VAL A 122 -11.05 3.87 -35.70
C VAL A 122 -10.52 4.18 -37.10
N ASN A 123 -9.44 4.95 -37.19
CA ASN A 123 -8.84 5.29 -38.48
C ASN A 123 -8.30 4.06 -39.22
N GLU A 124 -7.68 3.16 -38.49
CA GLU A 124 -7.20 1.88 -39.06
C GLU A 124 -8.38 1.04 -39.58
N PHE A 125 -9.46 0.98 -38.80
CA PHE A 125 -10.66 0.27 -39.20
C PHE A 125 -11.28 0.86 -40.44
N GLU A 126 -11.42 2.19 -40.51
CA GLU A 126 -11.94 2.92 -41.66
C GLU A 126 -11.07 2.67 -42.91
N ALA A 127 -9.76 2.72 -42.76
CA ALA A 127 -8.81 2.42 -43.83
C ALA A 127 -8.95 0.98 -44.33
N ALA A 128 -9.20 0.03 -43.48
CA ALA A 128 -9.39 -1.39 -43.83
C ALA A 128 -10.71 -1.61 -44.59
N VAL A 129 -11.74 -0.84 -44.27
CA VAL A 129 -13.06 -0.95 -44.91
C VAL A 129 -13.10 -0.21 -46.27
N ALA A 130 -12.32 0.83 -46.40
CA ALA A 130 -12.21 1.58 -47.65
C ALA A 130 -11.37 0.81 -48.65
#